data_283bcf49dacb15d31735af394c9bff14
#
_entry.id   283bcf49dacb15d31735af394c9bff14
#
_cell.length_a   1.000
_cell.length_b   1.000
_cell.length_c   1.000
_cell.angle_alpha   90.00
_cell.angle_beta   90.00
_cell.angle_gamma   90.00
#
_symmetry.space_group_name_H-M   'P 1'
#
loop_
_entity.id
_entity.type
_entity.pdbx_description
1 polymer ?
#
loop_
_entity_poly.entity_id
_entity_poly.type
_entity_poly.pdbx_seq_one_letter_code
_entity_poly.pdbx_strand_id
1 'polypeptide(L)'
;MKETYQLFVGTYSRPIRFGTGEILEGRGKGIHRYTFDAKTGTLYESTAPAPAENPSYLALSFDKQYLYAVNELKEYKNKAGGAVSVYRIESDGGLRFLNQRPTGGADPCYVGLDRERRCLTVANFTGGSVCSYPLCADGSLGKKGVFIRHYGHGADPVRQSAPHPHAAVWAPDGKYVIVADLGTDDLTVYRVDREKRVLCADAVHSFFVGSRMGPRACVFDQRGERCYVLCEISSAVMTFSYMDGRLEFLQAVPSVAEPGGVPNSGADLHLAPDGRFLYASNRGQDIRFFKNK
;
A
#
# COMPACT_ATOMS: atom_id res chain seq x y z
N MET A 1 3.68 -28.36 9.44
CA MET A 1 3.74 -26.96 8.92
C MET A 1 4.32 -27.00 7.53
N LYS A 2 3.90 -26.13 6.63
CA LYS A 2 4.47 -26.02 5.29
C LYS A 2 5.93 -25.57 5.45
N GLU A 3 6.89 -26.31 4.90
CA GLU A 3 8.31 -26.02 5.07
C GLU A 3 8.82 -24.94 4.11
N THR A 4 8.16 -24.76 2.96
CA THR A 4 8.55 -23.79 1.93
C THR A 4 7.41 -22.86 1.54
N TYR A 5 7.75 -21.61 1.22
CA TYR A 5 6.83 -20.56 0.76
C TYR A 5 7.35 -19.94 -0.54
N GLN A 6 6.42 -19.58 -1.44
CA GLN A 6 6.77 -18.77 -2.60
C GLN A 6 6.64 -17.28 -2.24
N LEU A 7 7.65 -16.50 -2.56
CA LEU A 7 7.68 -15.06 -2.35
C LEU A 7 7.82 -14.36 -3.70
N PHE A 8 7.08 -13.25 -3.87
CA PHE A 8 7.26 -12.33 -4.97
C PHE A 8 7.85 -11.04 -4.46
N VAL A 9 8.90 -10.54 -5.12
CA VAL A 9 9.62 -9.32 -4.72
C VAL A 9 9.66 -8.38 -5.91
N GLY A 10 9.02 -7.23 -5.76
CA GLY A 10 9.12 -6.15 -6.73
C GLY A 10 10.41 -5.35 -6.55
N THR A 11 10.96 -4.84 -7.64
CA THR A 11 12.23 -4.11 -7.62
C THR A 11 12.16 -2.86 -8.48
N TYR A 12 12.86 -1.79 -8.10
CA TYR A 12 13.04 -0.65 -8.99
C TYR A 12 13.93 -1.04 -10.18
N SER A 13 13.40 -0.92 -11.38
CA SER A 13 14.07 -1.27 -12.64
C SER A 13 14.50 -0.05 -13.45
N ARG A 14 14.08 1.16 -13.03
CA ARG A 14 14.43 2.46 -13.60
C ARG A 14 14.74 3.45 -12.49
N PRO A 15 15.49 4.54 -12.78
CA PRO A 15 15.72 5.60 -11.80
C PRO A 15 14.40 6.18 -11.28
N ILE A 16 14.34 6.41 -9.97
CA ILE A 16 13.23 7.08 -9.31
C ILE A 16 13.75 8.18 -8.40
N ARG A 17 13.07 9.33 -8.43
CA ARG A 17 13.32 10.42 -7.48
C ARG A 17 12.25 10.39 -6.40
N PHE A 18 12.65 10.14 -5.16
CA PHE A 18 11.77 10.15 -4.00
C PHE A 18 11.34 11.57 -3.60
N GLY A 19 10.30 11.67 -2.77
CA GLY A 19 9.83 12.95 -2.20
C GLY A 19 10.88 13.68 -1.36
N THR A 20 11.92 13.00 -0.90
CA THR A 20 13.10 13.58 -0.22
C THR A 20 14.08 14.27 -1.20
N GLY A 21 13.88 14.11 -2.52
CA GLY A 21 14.81 14.59 -3.55
C GLY A 21 15.92 13.59 -3.92
N GLU A 22 16.10 12.53 -3.15
CA GLU A 22 17.05 11.46 -3.41
C GLU A 22 16.68 10.70 -4.70
N ILE A 23 17.70 10.32 -5.48
CA ILE A 23 17.54 9.51 -6.70
C ILE A 23 18.09 8.12 -6.42
N LEU A 24 17.25 7.11 -6.58
CA LEU A 24 17.65 5.71 -6.61
C LEU A 24 17.78 5.25 -8.05
N GLU A 25 18.97 4.77 -8.41
CA GLU A 25 19.23 4.12 -9.69
C GLU A 25 18.68 2.69 -9.65
N GLY A 26 17.50 2.49 -10.22
CA GLY A 26 16.86 1.18 -10.27
C GLY A 26 17.65 0.18 -11.12
N ARG A 27 18.14 -0.91 -10.52
CA ARG A 27 18.90 -1.98 -11.18
C ARG A 27 18.15 -3.31 -11.24
N GLY A 28 16.94 -3.35 -10.73
CA GLY A 28 16.08 -4.53 -10.74
C GLY A 28 15.58 -4.89 -12.14
N LYS A 29 15.04 -6.09 -12.28
CA LYS A 29 14.55 -6.62 -13.57
C LYS A 29 13.03 -6.79 -13.61
N GLY A 30 12.33 -6.29 -12.58
CA GLY A 30 10.89 -6.42 -12.44
C GLY A 30 10.50 -7.19 -11.19
N ILE A 31 9.63 -8.21 -11.33
CA ILE A 31 9.12 -9.01 -10.21
C ILE A 31 9.91 -10.32 -10.13
N HIS A 32 10.69 -10.48 -9.07
CA HIS A 32 11.44 -11.70 -8.78
C HIS A 32 10.59 -12.69 -8.01
N ARG A 33 10.85 -13.97 -8.21
CA ARG A 33 10.24 -15.06 -7.46
C ARG A 33 11.31 -15.83 -6.69
N TYR A 34 11.06 -16.05 -5.41
CA TYR A 34 11.93 -16.83 -4.53
C TYR A 34 11.15 -17.95 -3.85
N THR A 35 11.84 -19.04 -3.56
CA THR A 35 11.39 -20.04 -2.61
C THR A 35 12.07 -19.76 -1.28
N PHE A 36 11.28 -19.56 -0.24
CA PHE A 36 11.73 -19.40 1.15
C PHE A 36 11.59 -20.73 1.87
N ASP A 37 12.69 -21.25 2.38
CA ASP A 37 12.71 -22.39 3.29
C ASP A 37 12.58 -21.88 4.74
N ALA A 38 11.44 -22.13 5.35
CA ALA A 38 11.15 -21.67 6.71
C ALA A 38 11.97 -22.41 7.79
N LYS A 39 12.53 -23.58 7.46
CA LYS A 39 13.35 -24.35 8.39
C LYS A 39 14.77 -23.82 8.48
N THR A 40 15.32 -23.38 7.37
CA THR A 40 16.71 -22.89 7.28
C THR A 40 16.81 -21.37 7.24
N GLY A 41 15.70 -20.66 6.95
CA GLY A 41 15.68 -19.23 6.70
C GLY A 41 16.28 -18.83 5.34
N THR A 42 16.50 -19.79 4.43
CA THR A 42 17.20 -19.54 3.17
C THR A 42 16.21 -19.15 2.06
N LEU A 43 16.66 -18.22 1.21
CA LEU A 43 15.96 -17.79 -0.01
C LEU A 43 16.70 -18.33 -1.24
N TYR A 44 15.94 -18.94 -2.15
CA TYR A 44 16.44 -19.40 -3.44
C TYR A 44 15.67 -18.70 -4.56
N GLU A 45 16.35 -18.06 -5.52
CA GLU A 45 15.68 -17.51 -6.69
C GLU A 45 15.17 -18.66 -7.57
N SER A 46 13.88 -18.67 -7.86
CA SER A 46 13.22 -19.84 -8.46
C SER A 46 13.19 -19.82 -9.98
N THR A 47 13.15 -18.62 -10.59
CA THR A 47 13.04 -18.43 -12.05
C THR A 47 13.52 -17.04 -12.44
N ALA A 48 13.68 -16.80 -13.74
CA ALA A 48 13.92 -15.47 -14.26
C ALA A 48 12.80 -14.50 -13.82
N PRO A 49 13.13 -13.23 -13.49
CA PRO A 49 12.15 -12.22 -13.10
C PRO A 49 11.12 -11.95 -14.22
N ALA A 50 9.87 -11.75 -13.84
CA ALA A 50 8.86 -11.24 -14.75
C ALA A 50 9.12 -9.74 -15.03
N PRO A 51 9.27 -9.34 -16.32
CA PRO A 51 9.53 -7.94 -16.65
C PRO A 51 8.41 -7.02 -16.18
N ALA A 52 8.76 -5.98 -15.43
CA ALA A 52 7.86 -4.92 -14.97
C ALA A 52 8.66 -3.66 -14.69
N GLU A 53 8.07 -2.50 -14.98
CA GLU A 53 8.71 -1.22 -14.68
C GLU A 53 8.35 -0.79 -13.26
N ASN A 54 9.38 -0.61 -12.40
CA ASN A 54 9.25 -0.17 -11.01
C ASN A 54 8.07 -0.78 -10.25
N PRO A 55 7.93 -2.12 -10.14
CA PRO A 55 6.86 -2.77 -9.38
C PRO A 55 7.14 -2.66 -7.89
N SER A 56 7.01 -1.46 -7.32
CA SER A 56 7.42 -1.14 -5.95
C SER A 56 6.50 -1.68 -4.86
N TYR A 57 5.24 -1.94 -5.18
CA TYR A 57 4.29 -2.56 -4.26
C TYR A 57 3.46 -3.64 -4.94
N LEU A 58 3.28 -4.76 -4.24
CA LEU A 58 2.61 -5.96 -4.77
C LEU A 58 1.45 -6.38 -3.85
N ALA A 59 0.38 -6.88 -4.44
CA ALA A 59 -0.71 -7.51 -3.71
C ALA A 59 -1.12 -8.84 -4.37
N LEU A 60 -1.25 -9.88 -3.57
CA LEU A 60 -1.80 -11.18 -4.00
C LEU A 60 -3.32 -11.18 -3.83
N SER A 61 -4.03 -11.76 -4.80
CA SER A 61 -5.45 -12.10 -4.59
C SER A 61 -5.58 -13.11 -3.45
N PHE A 62 -6.74 -13.11 -2.76
CA PHE A 62 -6.97 -14.03 -1.63
C PHE A 62 -6.87 -15.51 -2.01
N ASP A 63 -7.29 -15.85 -3.23
CA ASP A 63 -7.17 -17.20 -3.81
C ASP A 63 -5.77 -17.50 -4.34
N LYS A 64 -4.83 -16.52 -4.25
CA LYS A 64 -3.43 -16.61 -4.70
C LYS A 64 -3.28 -16.98 -6.19
N GLN A 65 -4.29 -16.70 -7.01
CA GLN A 65 -4.23 -16.93 -8.46
C GLN A 65 -3.68 -15.73 -9.24
N TYR A 66 -3.70 -14.54 -8.65
CA TYR A 66 -3.30 -13.31 -9.32
C TYR A 66 -2.37 -12.47 -8.45
N LEU A 67 -1.43 -11.81 -9.12
CA LEU A 67 -0.53 -10.81 -8.54
C LEU A 67 -0.80 -9.47 -9.21
N TYR A 68 -1.04 -8.45 -8.39
CA TYR A 68 -1.21 -7.07 -8.82
C TYR A 68 0.01 -6.27 -8.39
N ALA A 69 0.51 -5.42 -9.28
CA ALA A 69 1.69 -4.61 -9.04
C ALA A 69 1.43 -3.17 -9.45
N VAL A 70 1.75 -2.20 -8.61
CA VAL A 70 1.89 -0.82 -9.09
C VAL A 70 3.10 -0.73 -10.00
N ASN A 71 3.09 0.22 -10.91
CA ASN A 71 4.26 0.65 -11.65
C ASN A 71 4.53 2.09 -11.24
N GLU A 72 5.45 2.28 -10.31
CA GLU A 72 5.76 3.58 -9.70
C GLU A 72 6.54 4.44 -10.70
N LEU A 73 5.77 5.16 -11.50
CA LEU A 73 6.24 5.97 -12.61
C LEU A 73 5.59 7.36 -12.56
N LYS A 74 6.30 8.36 -13.07
CA LYS A 74 5.76 9.72 -13.27
C LYS A 74 5.05 9.90 -14.60
N GLU A 75 5.33 9.01 -15.54
CA GLU A 75 4.73 9.00 -16.88
C GLU A 75 4.45 7.56 -17.33
N TYR A 76 3.28 7.36 -17.94
CA TYR A 76 2.88 6.10 -18.56
C TYR A 76 2.22 6.39 -19.92
N LYS A 77 2.79 5.80 -20.99
CA LYS A 77 2.31 5.97 -22.37
C LYS A 77 2.16 7.44 -22.78
N ASN A 78 3.19 8.23 -22.50
CA ASN A 78 3.27 9.68 -22.79
C ASN A 78 2.17 10.51 -22.10
N LYS A 79 1.67 10.05 -20.95
CA LYS A 79 0.73 10.78 -20.10
C LYS A 79 1.25 10.82 -18.67
N ALA A 80 1.05 11.95 -18.00
CA ALA A 80 1.40 12.08 -16.60
C ALA A 80 0.67 11.00 -15.76
N GLY A 81 1.41 10.33 -14.88
CA GLY A 81 0.92 9.29 -13.99
C GLY A 81 1.57 7.94 -14.20
N GLY A 82 1.44 7.06 -13.21
CA GLY A 82 1.92 5.69 -13.28
C GLY A 82 0.87 4.70 -13.76
N ALA A 83 1.10 3.43 -13.48
CA ALA A 83 0.22 2.35 -13.91
C ALA A 83 0.04 1.29 -12.80
N VAL A 84 -0.91 0.40 -13.00
CA VAL A 84 -1.09 -0.83 -12.27
C VAL A 84 -1.21 -2.00 -13.23
N SER A 85 -0.44 -3.05 -12.98
CA SER A 85 -0.36 -4.27 -13.79
C SER A 85 -0.96 -5.45 -13.04
N VAL A 86 -1.49 -6.42 -13.79
CA VAL A 86 -1.94 -7.69 -13.24
C VAL A 86 -1.35 -8.87 -13.98
N TYR A 87 -1.00 -9.89 -13.20
CA TYR A 87 -0.44 -11.15 -13.67
C TYR A 87 -1.25 -12.31 -13.11
N ARG A 88 -1.48 -13.34 -13.93
CA ARG A 88 -1.93 -14.64 -13.46
C ARG A 88 -0.72 -15.44 -12.96
N ILE A 89 -0.87 -16.09 -11.82
CA ILE A 89 0.13 -17.02 -11.30
C ILE A 89 -0.18 -18.40 -11.91
N GLU A 90 0.73 -18.90 -12.71
CA GLU A 90 0.60 -20.19 -13.38
C GLU A 90 0.93 -21.34 -12.41
N SER A 91 0.64 -22.58 -12.81
CA SER A 91 0.82 -23.77 -11.96
C SER A 91 2.28 -24.02 -11.55
N ASP A 92 3.22 -23.60 -12.38
CA ASP A 92 4.66 -23.63 -12.08
C ASP A 92 5.11 -22.44 -11.23
N GLY A 93 4.18 -21.52 -10.88
CA GLY A 93 4.42 -20.28 -10.15
C GLY A 93 4.96 -19.14 -11.03
N GLY A 94 5.08 -19.31 -12.33
CA GLY A 94 5.40 -18.25 -13.29
C GLY A 94 4.32 -17.16 -13.31
N LEU A 95 4.66 -15.98 -13.79
CA LEU A 95 3.75 -14.84 -13.91
C LEU A 95 3.41 -14.58 -15.38
N ARG A 96 2.14 -14.79 -15.75
CA ARG A 96 1.61 -14.43 -17.06
C ARG A 96 0.91 -13.09 -17.00
N PHE A 97 1.45 -12.10 -17.69
CA PHE A 97 0.85 -10.77 -17.80
C PHE A 97 -0.56 -10.85 -18.42
N LEU A 98 -1.54 -10.18 -17.79
CA LEU A 98 -2.91 -10.08 -18.29
C LEU A 98 -3.17 -8.72 -18.92
N ASN A 99 -3.10 -7.66 -18.15
CA ASN A 99 -3.23 -6.30 -18.64
C ASN A 99 -2.65 -5.26 -17.67
N GLN A 100 -2.68 -4.01 -18.10
CA GLN A 100 -2.19 -2.86 -17.36
C GLN A 100 -3.13 -1.65 -17.59
N ARG A 101 -3.32 -0.81 -16.57
CA ARG A 101 -4.12 0.41 -16.64
C ARG A 101 -3.37 1.59 -16.03
N PRO A 102 -3.60 2.83 -16.54
CA PRO A 102 -3.06 4.04 -15.91
C PRO A 102 -3.68 4.23 -14.51
N THR A 103 -2.93 4.79 -13.57
CA THR A 103 -3.46 5.14 -12.25
C THR A 103 -3.96 6.58 -12.15
N GLY A 104 -3.70 7.39 -13.18
CA GLY A 104 -4.15 8.79 -13.25
C GLY A 104 -3.38 9.75 -12.32
N GLY A 105 -2.39 9.25 -11.59
CA GLY A 105 -1.51 10.04 -10.74
C GLY A 105 -0.08 9.50 -10.79
N ALA A 106 0.90 10.36 -10.49
CA ALA A 106 2.31 10.01 -10.48
C ALA A 106 2.68 9.22 -9.23
N ASP A 107 3.66 8.33 -9.39
CA ASP A 107 4.25 7.52 -8.35
C ASP A 107 3.21 6.70 -7.54
N PRO A 108 2.45 5.78 -8.19
CA PRO A 108 1.60 4.85 -7.47
C PRO A 108 2.46 3.96 -6.56
N CYS A 109 2.18 3.98 -5.25
CA CYS A 109 3.00 3.34 -4.22
C CYS A 109 2.27 2.26 -3.41
N TYR A 110 0.98 2.08 -3.64
CA TYR A 110 0.16 1.10 -2.94
C TYR A 110 -0.93 0.52 -3.84
N VAL A 111 -1.18 -0.77 -3.72
CA VAL A 111 -2.33 -1.44 -4.33
C VAL A 111 -3.07 -2.28 -3.28
N GLY A 112 -4.37 -2.04 -3.14
CA GLY A 112 -5.28 -2.78 -2.26
C GLY A 112 -6.31 -3.59 -3.04
N LEU A 113 -6.74 -4.72 -2.48
CA LEU A 113 -7.71 -5.62 -3.09
C LEU A 113 -8.90 -5.86 -2.18
N ASP A 114 -10.10 -5.82 -2.76
CA ASP A 114 -11.30 -6.38 -2.16
C ASP A 114 -11.14 -7.91 -1.95
N ARG A 115 -11.57 -8.41 -0.78
CA ARG A 115 -11.53 -9.86 -0.47
C ARG A 115 -12.23 -10.73 -1.52
N GLU A 116 -13.33 -10.25 -2.06
CA GLU A 116 -14.10 -10.96 -3.09
C GLU A 116 -13.53 -10.73 -4.51
N ARG A 117 -12.42 -10.03 -4.61
CA ARG A 117 -11.73 -9.78 -5.88
C ARG A 117 -12.62 -9.10 -6.92
N ARG A 118 -13.40 -8.11 -6.49
CA ARG A 118 -14.30 -7.35 -7.38
C ARG A 118 -13.75 -5.98 -7.76
N CYS A 119 -12.92 -5.41 -6.89
CA CYS A 119 -12.37 -4.07 -7.04
C CYS A 119 -10.93 -4.02 -6.53
N LEU A 120 -10.15 -3.15 -7.16
CA LEU A 120 -8.78 -2.82 -6.79
C LEU A 120 -8.70 -1.31 -6.53
N THR A 121 -7.90 -0.92 -5.54
CA THR A 121 -7.57 0.48 -5.22
C THR A 121 -6.08 0.74 -5.35
N VAL A 122 -5.70 1.96 -5.74
CA VAL A 122 -4.30 2.40 -5.83
C VAL A 122 -4.18 3.77 -5.19
N ALA A 123 -3.11 3.99 -4.42
CA ALA A 123 -2.71 5.31 -3.95
C ALA A 123 -1.52 5.81 -4.79
N ASN A 124 -1.61 7.06 -5.26
CA ASN A 124 -0.59 7.75 -6.05
C ASN A 124 0.05 8.84 -5.18
N PHE A 125 1.27 8.62 -4.74
CA PHE A 125 1.96 9.48 -3.78
C PHE A 125 2.17 10.91 -4.32
N THR A 126 3.01 11.05 -5.34
CA THR A 126 3.30 12.38 -5.91
C THR A 126 2.09 12.94 -6.67
N GLY A 127 1.23 12.07 -7.19
CA GLY A 127 0.01 12.47 -7.89
C GLY A 127 -1.09 13.03 -7.00
N GLY A 128 -0.99 12.90 -5.67
CA GLY A 128 -1.96 13.39 -4.71
C GLY A 128 -3.36 12.84 -4.97
N SER A 129 -3.49 11.55 -5.29
CA SER A 129 -4.76 10.98 -5.73
C SER A 129 -4.88 9.50 -5.41
N VAL A 130 -6.10 8.99 -5.48
CA VAL A 130 -6.38 7.56 -5.47
C VAL A 130 -7.17 7.17 -6.70
N CYS A 131 -7.04 5.93 -7.11
CA CYS A 131 -7.92 5.39 -8.15
C CYS A 131 -8.43 4.00 -7.77
N SER A 132 -9.50 3.57 -8.45
CA SER A 132 -10.05 2.22 -8.33
C SER A 132 -10.46 1.67 -9.68
N TYR A 133 -10.33 0.35 -9.83
CA TYR A 133 -10.77 -0.38 -11.01
C TYR A 133 -11.62 -1.58 -10.63
N PRO A 134 -12.71 -1.85 -11.38
CA PRO A 134 -13.40 -3.12 -11.26
C PRO A 134 -12.48 -4.24 -11.78
N LEU A 135 -12.53 -5.40 -11.15
CA LEU A 135 -11.84 -6.60 -11.59
C LEU A 135 -12.80 -7.50 -12.39
N CYS A 136 -12.30 -8.05 -13.48
CA CYS A 136 -13.01 -9.02 -14.31
C CYS A 136 -12.94 -10.43 -13.69
N ALA A 137 -13.75 -11.34 -14.16
CA ALA A 137 -13.77 -12.73 -13.67
C ALA A 137 -12.42 -13.47 -13.87
N ASP A 138 -11.69 -13.12 -14.93
CA ASP A 138 -10.36 -13.63 -15.23
C ASP A 138 -9.23 -12.94 -14.44
N GLY A 139 -9.58 -12.09 -13.48
CA GLY A 139 -8.65 -11.30 -12.64
C GLY A 139 -8.11 -10.05 -13.30
N SER A 140 -8.36 -9.80 -14.58
CA SER A 140 -7.88 -8.62 -15.28
C SER A 140 -8.56 -7.33 -14.82
N LEU A 141 -7.90 -6.18 -15.04
CA LEU A 141 -8.43 -4.85 -14.74
C LEU A 141 -9.48 -4.45 -15.77
N GLY A 142 -10.65 -4.02 -15.31
CA GLY A 142 -11.71 -3.50 -16.16
C GLY A 142 -11.32 -2.21 -16.88
N LYS A 143 -12.16 -1.75 -17.81
CA LYS A 143 -11.86 -0.60 -18.69
C LYS A 143 -12.13 0.76 -18.05
N LYS A 144 -13.12 0.84 -17.16
CA LYS A 144 -13.57 2.10 -16.53
C LYS A 144 -13.17 2.11 -15.09
N GLY A 145 -12.24 2.99 -14.72
CA GLY A 145 -11.84 3.26 -13.34
C GLY A 145 -12.43 4.59 -12.84
N VAL A 146 -12.37 4.80 -11.54
CA VAL A 146 -12.64 6.07 -10.87
C VAL A 146 -11.32 6.64 -10.37
N PHE A 147 -11.14 7.96 -10.55
CA PHE A 147 -9.96 8.71 -10.14
C PHE A 147 -10.40 9.84 -9.22
N ILE A 148 -9.82 9.90 -8.02
CA ILE A 148 -10.18 10.87 -6.99
C ILE A 148 -8.93 11.66 -6.62
N ARG A 149 -8.97 12.98 -6.81
CA ARG A 149 -7.88 13.88 -6.40
C ARG A 149 -8.10 14.34 -4.99
N HIS A 150 -7.04 14.30 -4.20
CA HIS A 150 -6.99 14.93 -2.88
C HIS A 150 -6.53 16.39 -2.99
N TYR A 151 -6.87 17.20 -1.98
CA TYR A 151 -6.54 18.62 -1.89
C TYR A 151 -6.08 18.96 -0.49
N GLY A 152 -5.30 20.02 -0.35
CA GLY A 152 -4.78 20.47 0.92
C GLY A 152 -3.27 20.29 1.05
N HIS A 153 -2.77 20.53 2.24
CA HIS A 153 -1.37 20.40 2.64
C HIS A 153 -1.29 20.28 4.17
N GLY A 154 -0.20 19.76 4.68
CA GLY A 154 0.10 19.72 6.10
C GLY A 154 1.06 20.83 6.53
N ALA A 155 1.61 20.69 7.73
CA ALA A 155 2.46 21.73 8.34
C ALA A 155 3.96 21.57 8.01
N ASP A 156 4.38 20.45 7.42
CA ASP A 156 5.76 20.29 6.98
C ASP A 156 5.92 20.82 5.54
N PRO A 157 6.67 21.93 5.35
CA PRO A 157 6.75 22.60 4.04
C PRO A 157 7.45 21.76 2.97
N VAL A 158 8.21 20.74 3.36
CA VAL A 158 8.95 19.85 2.44
C VAL A 158 8.17 18.58 2.17
N ARG A 159 7.70 17.92 3.23
CA ARG A 159 7.08 16.60 3.14
C ARG A 159 5.56 16.65 2.95
N GLN A 160 4.93 17.80 3.23
CA GLN A 160 3.48 17.97 3.24
C GLN A 160 3.03 19.22 2.44
N SER A 161 3.80 19.63 1.43
CA SER A 161 3.44 20.77 0.57
C SER A 161 2.24 20.49 -0.36
N ALA A 162 1.84 19.24 -0.49
CA ALA A 162 0.70 18.77 -1.27
C ALA A 162 0.17 17.45 -0.67
N PRO A 163 -1.01 16.97 -1.10
CA PRO A 163 -1.49 15.65 -0.71
C PRO A 163 -0.56 14.54 -1.21
N HIS A 164 -0.37 13.53 -0.37
CA HIS A 164 0.46 12.36 -0.65
C HIS A 164 -0.20 11.07 -0.13
N PRO A 165 -1.33 10.60 -0.74
CA PRO A 165 -1.92 9.31 -0.40
C PRO A 165 -0.89 8.20 -0.52
N HIS A 166 -0.67 7.46 0.58
CA HIS A 166 0.34 6.40 0.63
C HIS A 166 -0.24 5.00 0.77
N ALA A 167 -1.45 4.89 1.28
CA ALA A 167 -2.18 3.62 1.36
C ALA A 167 -3.66 3.85 1.07
N ALA A 168 -4.33 2.84 0.49
CA ALA A 168 -5.77 2.80 0.21
C ALA A 168 -6.30 1.42 0.61
N VAL A 169 -6.48 1.23 1.93
CA VAL A 169 -6.69 -0.06 2.58
C VAL A 169 -8.17 -0.39 2.69
N TRP A 170 -8.55 -1.57 2.26
CA TRP A 170 -9.91 -2.08 2.39
C TRP A 170 -10.25 -2.39 3.85
N ALA A 171 -11.36 -1.84 4.31
CA ALA A 171 -11.93 -2.25 5.58
C ALA A 171 -12.44 -3.69 5.51
N PRO A 172 -12.36 -4.46 6.60
CA PRO A 172 -12.75 -5.87 6.62
C PRO A 172 -14.21 -6.14 6.25
N ASP A 173 -15.09 -5.15 6.42
CA ASP A 173 -16.50 -5.23 6.03
C ASP A 173 -16.73 -5.14 4.51
N GLY A 174 -15.68 -4.81 3.73
CA GLY A 174 -15.73 -4.66 2.27
C GLY A 174 -16.63 -3.52 1.78
N LYS A 175 -17.05 -2.61 2.66
CA LYS A 175 -17.90 -1.46 2.32
C LYS A 175 -17.13 -0.18 2.14
N TYR A 176 -15.96 -0.06 2.80
CA TYR A 176 -15.17 1.16 2.86
C TYR A 176 -13.70 0.90 2.57
N VAL A 177 -13.04 1.96 2.13
CA VAL A 177 -11.59 2.04 1.95
C VAL A 177 -11.07 3.22 2.74
N ILE A 178 -10.03 3.01 3.54
CA ILE A 178 -9.35 4.05 4.29
C ILE A 178 -8.10 4.46 3.53
N VAL A 179 -7.98 5.73 3.22
CA VAL A 179 -6.81 6.31 2.57
C VAL A 179 -6.01 7.07 3.60
N ALA A 180 -4.76 6.66 3.80
CA ALA A 180 -3.80 7.40 4.60
C ALA A 180 -3.09 8.41 3.71
N ASP A 181 -3.31 9.70 3.96
CA ASP A 181 -2.69 10.79 3.23
C ASP A 181 -1.61 11.46 4.09
N LEU A 182 -0.36 11.15 3.77
CA LEU A 182 0.82 11.68 4.46
C LEU A 182 0.90 13.21 4.34
N GLY A 183 0.49 13.74 3.20
CA GLY A 183 0.64 15.15 2.86
C GLY A 183 -0.36 16.06 3.55
N THR A 184 -1.52 15.55 3.93
CA THR A 184 -2.59 16.34 4.59
C THR A 184 -2.81 15.99 6.06
N ASP A 185 -2.11 14.97 6.57
CA ASP A 185 -2.33 14.41 7.91
C ASP A 185 -3.74 13.83 8.10
N ASP A 186 -4.35 13.26 7.05
CA ASP A 186 -5.71 12.76 7.09
C ASP A 186 -5.80 11.24 6.86
N LEU A 187 -6.79 10.64 7.51
CA LEU A 187 -7.34 9.34 7.16
C LEU A 187 -8.70 9.57 6.50
N THR A 188 -8.74 9.51 5.17
CA THR A 188 -9.98 9.74 4.42
C THR A 188 -10.68 8.42 4.12
N VAL A 189 -11.97 8.35 4.40
CA VAL A 189 -12.79 7.14 4.23
C VAL A 189 -13.71 7.29 3.03
N TYR A 190 -13.60 6.36 2.09
CA TYR A 190 -14.43 6.29 0.90
C TYR A 190 -15.34 5.06 0.95
N ARG A 191 -16.61 5.23 0.55
CA ARG A 191 -17.52 4.12 0.34
C ARG A 191 -17.26 3.46 -1.01
N VAL A 192 -17.52 2.16 -1.08
CA VAL A 192 -17.45 1.37 -2.31
C VAL A 192 -18.83 1.28 -2.96
N ASP A 193 -18.91 1.64 -4.23
CA ASP A 193 -20.05 1.34 -5.08
C ASP A 193 -19.96 -0.14 -5.50
N ARG A 194 -20.77 -0.98 -4.86
CA ARG A 194 -20.73 -2.43 -5.07
C ARG A 194 -21.25 -2.87 -6.44
N GLU A 195 -22.12 -2.09 -7.06
CA GLU A 195 -22.66 -2.39 -8.39
C GLU A 195 -21.63 -2.08 -9.46
N LYS A 196 -21.03 -0.88 -9.40
CA LYS A 196 -19.98 -0.45 -10.32
C LYS A 196 -18.62 -1.06 -9.97
N ARG A 197 -18.44 -1.53 -8.74
CA ARG A 197 -17.19 -2.12 -8.22
C ARG A 197 -16.03 -1.14 -8.27
N VAL A 198 -16.24 0.06 -7.79
CA VAL A 198 -15.28 1.17 -7.71
C VAL A 198 -15.54 2.01 -6.46
N LEU A 199 -14.63 2.91 -6.12
CA LEU A 199 -14.86 3.89 -5.07
C LEU A 199 -15.94 4.90 -5.47
N CYS A 200 -16.75 5.34 -4.51
CA CYS A 200 -17.55 6.56 -4.63
C CYS A 200 -16.61 7.76 -4.54
N ALA A 201 -16.84 8.78 -5.38
CA ALA A 201 -15.93 9.94 -5.45
C ALA A 201 -15.92 10.80 -4.19
N ASP A 202 -17.05 10.84 -3.49
CA ASP A 202 -17.19 11.65 -2.27
C ASP A 202 -16.76 10.85 -1.04
N ALA A 203 -15.88 11.46 -0.24
CA ALA A 203 -15.51 10.92 1.07
C ALA A 203 -16.73 10.92 2.01
N VAL A 204 -16.91 9.86 2.79
CA VAL A 204 -17.95 9.79 3.81
C VAL A 204 -17.49 10.34 5.14
N HIS A 205 -16.17 10.33 5.38
CA HIS A 205 -15.55 10.80 6.59
C HIS A 205 -14.07 11.12 6.34
N SER A 206 -13.51 12.07 7.10
CA SER A 206 -12.09 12.30 7.19
C SER A 206 -11.71 12.52 8.65
N PHE A 207 -10.60 11.93 9.07
CA PHE A 207 -10.06 12.05 10.42
C PHE A 207 -8.67 12.68 10.34
N PHE A 208 -8.52 13.90 10.90
CA PHE A 208 -7.23 14.55 11.04
C PHE A 208 -6.43 13.90 12.18
N VAL A 209 -5.29 13.32 11.88
CA VAL A 209 -4.48 12.55 12.86
C VAL A 209 -3.57 13.43 13.73
N GLY A 210 -3.49 14.71 13.45
CA GLY A 210 -2.62 15.67 14.11
C GLY A 210 -1.54 16.20 13.17
N SER A 211 -1.05 17.41 13.48
CA SER A 211 -0.08 18.10 12.64
C SER A 211 1.27 17.37 12.58
N ARG A 212 1.86 17.26 11.39
CA ARG A 212 3.17 16.62 11.13
C ARG A 212 3.24 15.15 11.55
N MET A 213 2.12 14.45 11.54
CA MET A 213 2.09 13.02 11.80
C MET A 213 2.50 12.21 10.56
N GLY A 214 1.96 12.53 9.40
CA GLY A 214 2.22 11.85 8.13
C GLY A 214 1.76 10.39 8.11
N PRO A 215 0.43 10.10 8.15
CA PRO A 215 -0.09 8.74 8.10
C PRO A 215 0.30 8.07 6.78
N ARG A 216 0.82 6.85 6.87
CA ARG A 216 1.45 6.17 5.73
C ARG A 216 0.89 4.78 5.45
N ALA A 217 0.95 3.89 6.42
CA ALA A 217 0.51 2.51 6.31
C ALA A 217 -0.60 2.22 7.31
N CYS A 218 -1.58 1.42 6.89
CA CYS A 218 -2.70 1.01 7.74
C CYS A 218 -2.87 -0.50 7.68
N VAL A 219 -3.27 -1.10 8.81
CA VAL A 219 -3.67 -2.50 8.88
C VAL A 219 -4.80 -2.67 9.88
N PHE A 220 -5.74 -3.56 9.56
CA PHE A 220 -6.83 -3.92 10.46
C PHE A 220 -6.47 -5.15 11.29
N ASP A 221 -7.04 -5.24 12.49
CA ASP A 221 -7.04 -6.48 13.25
C ASP A 221 -7.93 -7.55 12.56
N GLN A 222 -7.81 -8.78 13.02
CA GLN A 222 -8.55 -9.91 12.42
C GLN A 222 -10.07 -9.80 12.58
N ARG A 223 -10.55 -9.09 13.62
CA ARG A 223 -11.97 -8.86 13.87
C ARG A 223 -12.54 -7.71 13.07
N GLY A 224 -11.66 -6.84 12.54
CA GLY A 224 -12.06 -5.62 11.85
C GLY A 224 -12.58 -4.53 12.79
N GLU A 225 -12.25 -4.61 14.08
CA GLU A 225 -12.69 -3.66 15.10
C GLU A 225 -11.65 -2.57 15.36
N ARG A 226 -10.40 -2.82 14.99
CA ARG A 226 -9.28 -1.88 15.17
C ARG A 226 -8.53 -1.65 13.88
N CYS A 227 -8.16 -0.39 13.66
CA CYS A 227 -7.26 0.04 12.59
C CYS A 227 -5.98 0.59 13.22
N TYR A 228 -4.84 0.06 12.82
CA TYR A 228 -3.51 0.54 13.20
C TYR A 228 -2.94 1.36 12.06
N VAL A 229 -2.37 2.51 12.38
CA VAL A 229 -1.82 3.45 11.40
C VAL A 229 -0.40 3.80 11.78
N LEU A 230 0.56 3.52 10.89
CA LEU A 230 1.93 4.00 11.04
C LEU A 230 2.04 5.40 10.42
N CYS A 231 2.50 6.33 11.23
CA CYS A 231 2.82 7.69 10.82
C CYS A 231 4.30 7.80 10.48
N GLU A 232 4.61 8.19 9.23
CA GLU A 232 5.97 8.25 8.73
C GLU A 232 6.78 9.36 9.37
N ILE A 233 6.22 10.58 9.42
CA ILE A 233 6.94 11.79 9.85
C ILE A 233 7.19 11.75 11.36
N SER A 234 6.17 11.43 12.15
CA SER A 234 6.26 11.39 13.61
C SER A 234 6.87 10.12 14.17
N SER A 235 7.05 9.07 13.35
CA SER A 235 7.51 7.74 13.80
C SER A 235 6.64 7.19 14.94
N ALA A 236 5.33 7.26 14.79
CA ALA A 236 4.35 6.78 15.75
C ALA A 236 3.40 5.76 15.12
N VAL A 237 2.91 4.84 15.93
CA VAL A 237 1.79 3.96 15.59
C VAL A 237 0.56 4.43 16.34
N MET A 238 -0.47 4.79 15.61
CA MET A 238 -1.78 5.17 16.14
C MET A 238 -2.74 4.00 16.05
N THR A 239 -3.61 3.86 17.05
CA THR A 239 -4.67 2.86 17.09
C THR A 239 -6.02 3.56 17.11
N PHE A 240 -6.92 3.09 16.27
CA PHE A 240 -8.31 3.55 16.19
C PHE A 240 -9.26 2.38 16.41
N SER A 241 -10.41 2.62 17.05
CA SER A 241 -11.57 1.75 16.85
C SER A 241 -12.16 2.01 15.47
N TYR A 242 -12.72 0.97 14.87
CA TYR A 242 -13.39 1.07 13.58
C TYR A 242 -14.79 0.44 13.64
N MET A 243 -15.76 1.16 13.14
CA MET A 243 -17.13 0.67 12.99
C MET A 243 -17.83 1.37 11.82
N ASP A 244 -18.24 0.59 10.81
CA ASP A 244 -19.03 1.04 9.65
C ASP A 244 -18.55 2.36 9.01
N GLY A 245 -17.26 2.43 8.72
CA GLY A 245 -16.59 3.59 8.08
C GLY A 245 -16.16 4.70 9.04
N ARG A 246 -16.40 4.57 10.34
CA ARG A 246 -15.98 5.56 11.36
C ARG A 246 -14.73 5.10 12.09
N LEU A 247 -13.81 6.04 12.29
CA LEU A 247 -12.60 5.87 13.07
C LEU A 247 -12.68 6.74 14.33
N GLU A 248 -12.37 6.16 15.49
CA GLU A 248 -12.23 6.88 16.75
C GLU A 248 -10.86 6.60 17.33
N PHE A 249 -10.12 7.65 17.66
CA PHE A 249 -8.77 7.54 18.20
C PHE A 249 -8.77 6.88 19.58
N LEU A 250 -7.87 5.92 19.78
CA LEU A 250 -7.69 5.22 21.05
C LEU A 250 -6.37 5.57 21.73
N GLN A 251 -5.25 5.44 21.00
CA GLN A 251 -3.92 5.71 21.52
C GLN A 251 -2.89 5.92 20.41
N ALA A 252 -1.75 6.49 20.78
CA ALA A 252 -0.54 6.53 19.95
C ALA A 252 0.66 6.08 20.77
N VAL A 253 1.58 5.33 20.14
CA VAL A 253 2.82 4.88 20.74
C VAL A 253 3.99 5.13 19.77
N PRO A 254 5.21 5.45 20.26
CA PRO A 254 6.37 5.59 19.41
C PRO A 254 6.70 4.29 18.67
N SER A 255 7.04 4.37 17.39
CA SER A 255 7.56 3.23 16.61
C SER A 255 9.07 3.04 16.76
N VAL A 256 9.74 3.90 17.53
CA VAL A 256 11.18 3.88 17.82
C VAL A 256 11.44 3.81 19.31
N ALA A 257 12.63 3.28 19.72
CA ALA A 257 12.97 3.11 21.13
C ALA A 257 13.18 4.44 21.84
N GLU A 258 13.96 5.30 21.20
CA GLU A 258 14.38 6.59 21.72
C GLU A 258 14.02 7.67 20.72
N PRO A 259 12.86 8.33 20.88
CA PRO A 259 12.51 9.46 20.04
C PRO A 259 13.56 10.57 20.15
N GLY A 260 14.04 11.07 19.01
CA GLY A 260 14.94 12.23 18.93
C GLY A 260 16.44 11.92 18.82
N GLY A 261 16.88 10.65 18.83
CA GLY A 261 18.30 10.30 18.73
C GLY A 261 18.86 10.39 17.31
N VAL A 262 18.28 9.69 16.36
CA VAL A 262 18.68 9.64 14.94
C VAL A 262 17.50 10.02 14.07
N PRO A 263 17.69 10.76 12.95
CA PRO A 263 16.63 11.00 11.99
C PRO A 263 15.97 9.69 11.57
N ASN A 264 14.65 9.60 11.72
CA ASN A 264 13.90 8.38 11.47
C ASN A 264 12.63 8.69 10.68
N SER A 265 12.16 7.69 9.94
CA SER A 265 10.84 7.72 9.32
C SER A 265 10.21 6.32 9.35
N GLY A 266 8.93 6.24 9.72
CA GLY A 266 8.17 5.00 9.66
C GLY A 266 8.09 4.50 8.21
N ALA A 267 8.13 3.18 8.00
CA ALA A 267 8.12 2.61 6.65
C ALA A 267 6.92 1.69 6.39
N ASP A 268 6.80 0.58 7.09
CA ASP A 268 5.72 -0.38 6.83
C ASP A 268 5.15 -0.97 8.11
N LEU A 269 3.93 -1.51 8.04
CA LEU A 269 3.17 -1.97 9.19
C LEU A 269 2.46 -3.29 8.85
N HIS A 270 2.72 -4.34 9.62
CA HIS A 270 2.10 -5.64 9.44
C HIS A 270 1.63 -6.25 10.75
N LEU A 271 0.45 -6.86 10.71
CA LEU A 271 -0.07 -7.66 11.81
C LEU A 271 0.35 -9.13 11.62
N ALA A 272 0.81 -9.77 12.71
CA ALA A 272 1.08 -11.19 12.70
C ALA A 272 -0.18 -12.00 12.33
N PRO A 273 -0.04 -13.15 11.65
CA PRO A 273 -1.17 -13.98 11.26
C PRO A 273 -2.05 -14.46 12.42
N ASP A 274 -1.50 -14.54 13.63
CA ASP A 274 -2.24 -14.88 14.84
C ASP A 274 -2.84 -13.65 15.58
N GLY A 275 -2.61 -12.45 15.03
CA GLY A 275 -3.12 -11.19 15.57
C GLY A 275 -2.45 -10.71 16.86
N ARG A 276 -1.45 -11.43 17.39
CA ARG A 276 -0.83 -11.11 18.69
C ARG A 276 0.24 -10.03 18.63
N PHE A 277 0.87 -9.82 17.48
CA PHE A 277 1.97 -8.88 17.30
C PHE A 277 1.72 -7.97 16.11
N LEU A 278 2.07 -6.71 16.28
CA LEU A 278 2.13 -5.71 15.24
C LEU A 278 3.59 -5.33 15.00
N TYR A 279 4.05 -5.42 13.76
CA TYR A 279 5.42 -5.11 13.35
C TYR A 279 5.44 -3.80 12.60
N ALA A 280 6.27 -2.86 13.06
CA ALA A 280 6.51 -1.59 12.39
C ALA A 280 7.98 -1.47 12.01
N SER A 281 8.27 -1.20 10.74
CA SER A 281 9.63 -0.95 10.26
C SER A 281 9.92 0.56 10.21
N ASN A 282 11.19 0.92 10.41
CA ASN A 282 11.68 2.28 10.44
C ASN A 282 12.96 2.41 9.60
N ARG A 283 13.13 3.56 8.92
CA ARG A 283 14.29 3.86 8.04
C ARG A 283 15.38 4.57 8.81
N GLY A 284 15.83 4.41 9.82
CA GLY A 284 16.88 5.04 10.62
C GLY A 284 17.20 4.22 11.85
N GLN A 285 16.30 3.28 12.18
CA GLN A 285 16.42 2.37 13.31
C GLN A 285 15.88 0.99 12.93
N ASP A 286 15.97 0.03 13.85
CA ASP A 286 15.56 -1.35 13.65
C ASP A 286 14.02 -1.51 13.53
N ILE A 287 13.61 -2.72 13.11
CA ILE A 287 12.21 -3.13 13.10
C ILE A 287 11.72 -3.31 14.54
N ARG A 288 10.57 -2.74 14.84
CA ARG A 288 9.89 -2.91 16.12
C ARG A 288 8.66 -3.76 16.01
N PHE A 289 8.36 -4.48 17.07
CA PHE A 289 7.13 -5.21 17.23
C PHE A 289 6.41 -4.82 18.52
N PHE A 290 5.08 -4.83 18.47
CA PHE A 290 4.21 -4.53 19.59
C PHE A 290 3.33 -5.74 19.87
N LYS A 291 3.20 -6.11 21.14
CA LYS A 291 2.24 -7.15 21.55
C LYS A 291 0.85 -6.54 21.54
N ASN A 292 -0.03 -7.08 20.73
CA ASN A 292 -1.44 -6.69 20.73
C ASN A 292 -2.11 -7.23 22.00
N LYS A 293 -2.77 -6.35 22.78
CA LYS A 293 -3.46 -6.71 24.03
C LYS A 293 -4.96 -6.83 23.79
#